data_96f918999721046598a4ddc92b171657
#
_entry.id   96f918999721046598a4ddc92b171657
#
_cell.length_a   1.000
_cell.length_b   1.000
_cell.length_c   1.000
_cell.angle_alpha   90.00
_cell.angle_beta   90.00
_cell.angle_gamma   90.00
#
_symmetry.space_group_name_H-M   'P 1'
#
loop_
_entity.id
_entity.type
_entity.pdbx_description
1 polymer ?
#
loop_
_entity_poly.entity_id
_entity_poly.type
_entity_poly.pdbx_seq_one_letter_code
_entity_poly.pdbx_strand_id
1 'polypeptide(L)'
;QLDGGAMPVNMDKYLTLRYPEPATILDYFDDPLLILEEPASLREAERATAFRRGEELSALLEDGVLAAGLDKLYAESGWLWAQCAAHRTLCAENFARSMPDVPLKTIVNAPAHTLPAWGGEVAALLEDIQPLCSGGTAVTVMAGTPRAAAGLAADLRTKGLNVTTDAAA
;
A
#
# COMPACT_ATOMS: atom_id res chain seq x y z
N GLN A 1 21.11 -18.35 32.87
CA GLN A 1 20.49 -19.31 31.94
C GLN A 1 21.30 -19.44 30.64
N LEU A 2 21.86 -18.32 30.12
CA LEU A 2 22.69 -18.33 28.91
C LEU A 2 24.00 -19.13 29.08
N ASP A 3 24.61 -19.07 30.26
CA ASP A 3 25.85 -19.82 30.59
C ASP A 3 25.63 -21.34 30.61
N GLY A 4 24.39 -21.78 30.76
CA GLY A 4 24.01 -23.20 30.75
C GLY A 4 23.56 -23.72 29.37
N GLY A 5 23.67 -22.93 28.30
CA GLY A 5 23.27 -23.32 26.95
C GLY A 5 21.74 -23.45 26.72
N ALA A 6 20.94 -23.06 27.72
CA ALA A 6 19.49 -23.03 27.55
C ALA A 6 19.03 -21.78 26.77
N MET A 7 18.27 -21.99 25.74
CA MET A 7 17.63 -20.86 25.02
C MET A 7 16.56 -20.21 25.91
N PRO A 8 16.66 -18.90 26.20
CA PRO A 8 15.61 -18.19 26.94
C PRO A 8 14.29 -18.20 26.17
N VAL A 9 13.20 -18.32 26.90
CA VAL A 9 11.87 -18.10 26.36
C VAL A 9 11.76 -16.62 25.98
N ASN A 10 11.19 -16.31 24.80
CA ASN A 10 11.06 -14.94 24.27
C ASN A 10 12.40 -14.26 23.93
N MET A 11 13.24 -14.93 23.16
CA MET A 11 14.51 -14.35 22.68
C MET A 11 14.33 -13.10 21.80
N ASP A 12 13.17 -12.90 21.24
CA ASP A 12 12.78 -11.73 20.46
C ASP A 12 13.01 -10.40 21.20
N LYS A 13 12.86 -10.40 22.53
CA LYS A 13 13.14 -9.23 23.40
C LYS A 13 14.60 -8.78 23.36
N TYR A 14 15.50 -9.66 22.97
CA TYR A 14 16.94 -9.42 22.95
C TYR A 14 17.50 -9.20 21.55
N LEU A 15 16.62 -9.08 20.54
CA LEU A 15 17.01 -8.86 19.14
C LEU A 15 17.89 -7.63 18.97
N THR A 16 17.60 -6.55 19.69
CA THR A 16 18.37 -5.30 19.63
C THR A 16 19.80 -5.45 20.14
N LEU A 17 20.07 -6.40 21.02
CA LEU A 17 21.45 -6.74 21.44
C LEU A 17 22.23 -7.44 20.33
N ARG A 18 21.56 -8.27 19.55
CA ARG A 18 22.19 -9.02 18.46
C ARG A 18 22.26 -8.21 17.17
N TYR A 19 21.26 -7.37 16.93
CA TYR A 19 21.09 -6.53 15.75
C TYR A 19 20.83 -5.09 16.18
N PRO A 20 21.88 -4.34 16.57
CA PRO A 20 21.72 -2.96 17.05
C PRO A 20 21.23 -2.01 15.96
N GLU A 21 21.47 -2.35 14.70
CA GLU A 21 21.00 -1.64 13.53
C GLU A 21 20.06 -2.55 12.73
N PRO A 22 18.74 -2.40 12.89
CA PRO A 22 17.78 -3.21 12.16
C PRO A 22 17.81 -2.86 10.68
N ALA A 23 17.94 -3.88 9.83
CA ALA A 23 17.77 -3.71 8.39
C ALA A 23 16.28 -3.56 8.03
N THR A 24 16.01 -2.75 7.02
CA THR A 24 14.69 -2.56 6.44
C THR A 24 14.60 -3.20 5.07
N ILE A 25 13.41 -3.29 4.49
CA ILE A 25 13.25 -3.80 3.14
C ILE A 25 13.99 -2.96 2.10
N LEU A 26 14.19 -1.66 2.36
CA LEU A 26 14.87 -0.76 1.44
C LEU A 26 16.36 -1.07 1.32
N ASP A 27 16.97 -1.65 2.34
CA ASP A 27 18.39 -2.01 2.34
C ASP A 27 18.72 -3.15 1.37
N TYR A 28 17.71 -3.82 0.81
CA TYR A 28 17.88 -4.87 -0.19
C TYR A 28 17.82 -4.35 -1.64
N PHE A 29 17.65 -3.04 -1.85
CA PHE A 29 17.55 -2.44 -3.17
C PHE A 29 18.55 -1.30 -3.34
N ASP A 30 19.29 -1.26 -4.44
CA ASP A 30 20.31 -0.23 -4.70
C ASP A 30 19.68 1.16 -4.98
N ASP A 31 18.56 1.23 -5.69
CA ASP A 31 17.90 2.50 -6.04
C ASP A 31 16.38 2.28 -6.18
N PRO A 32 15.66 2.12 -5.06
CA PRO A 32 14.24 1.83 -5.11
C PRO A 32 13.43 3.03 -5.59
N LEU A 33 12.35 2.77 -6.31
CA LEU A 33 11.25 3.70 -6.49
C LEU A 33 10.20 3.43 -5.41
N LEU A 34 9.99 4.40 -4.55
CA LEU A 34 8.94 4.33 -3.53
C LEU A 34 7.62 4.80 -4.11
N ILE A 35 6.58 3.99 -3.99
CA ILE A 35 5.23 4.36 -4.41
C ILE A 35 4.36 4.43 -3.15
N LEU A 36 3.84 5.61 -2.86
CA LEU A 36 2.96 5.87 -1.73
C LEU A 36 1.55 6.13 -2.24
N GLU A 37 0.61 5.33 -1.78
CA GLU A 37 -0.81 5.56 -2.00
C GLU A 37 -1.39 6.28 -0.79
N GLU A 38 -2.13 7.38 -1.03
CA GLU A 38 -2.75 8.20 0.00
C GLU A 38 -1.79 8.57 1.15
N PRO A 39 -0.68 9.29 0.89
CA PRO A 39 0.36 9.57 1.89
C PRO A 39 -0.16 10.25 3.16
N ALA A 40 -1.25 11.05 3.06
CA ALA A 40 -1.87 11.66 4.24
C ALA A 40 -2.43 10.60 5.20
N SER A 41 -3.08 9.57 4.67
CA SER A 41 -3.60 8.44 5.45
C SER A 41 -2.47 7.59 6.05
N LEU A 42 -1.39 7.40 5.29
CA LEU A 42 -0.18 6.73 5.80
C LEU A 42 0.42 7.47 7.00
N ARG A 43 0.45 8.80 6.94
CA ARG A 43 0.96 9.63 8.03
C ARG A 43 0.10 9.54 9.29
N GLU A 44 -1.21 9.50 9.15
CA GLU A 44 -2.11 9.28 10.29
C GLU A 44 -1.92 7.89 10.88
N ALA A 45 -1.81 6.86 10.04
CA ALA A 45 -1.55 5.49 10.47
C ALA A 45 -0.20 5.36 11.19
N GLU A 46 0.85 6.04 10.70
CA GLU A 46 2.15 6.09 11.36
C GLU A 46 2.04 6.68 12.77
N ARG A 47 1.40 7.85 12.90
CA ARG A 47 1.21 8.51 14.21
C ARG A 47 0.43 7.64 15.19
N ALA A 48 -0.70 7.07 14.74
CA ALA A 48 -1.51 6.21 15.57
C ALA A 48 -0.76 4.94 16.00
N THR A 49 0.07 4.39 15.11
CA THR A 49 0.89 3.22 15.40
C THR A 49 2.02 3.55 16.35
N ALA A 50 2.70 4.70 16.17
CA ALA A 50 3.74 5.17 17.07
C ALA A 50 3.20 5.40 18.49
N PHE A 51 2.02 5.98 18.61
CA PHE A 51 1.36 6.17 19.90
C PHE A 51 1.08 4.84 20.60
N ARG A 52 0.42 3.90 19.93
CA ARG A 52 0.12 2.57 20.52
C ARG A 52 1.38 1.82 20.94
N ARG A 53 2.41 1.84 20.10
CA ARG A 53 3.72 1.22 20.42
C ARG A 53 4.37 1.85 21.63
N GLY A 54 4.27 3.18 21.77
CA GLY A 54 4.77 3.89 22.94
C GLY A 54 4.07 3.43 24.22
N GLU A 55 2.76 3.26 24.22
CA GLU A 55 2.02 2.74 25.37
C GLU A 55 2.38 1.27 25.67
N GLU A 56 2.45 0.42 24.64
CA GLU A 56 2.85 -0.98 24.80
C GLU A 56 4.28 -1.12 25.39
N LEU A 57 5.24 -0.33 24.88
CA LEU A 57 6.61 -0.33 25.38
C LEU A 57 6.68 0.18 26.81
N SER A 58 5.94 1.22 27.15
CA SER A 58 5.87 1.75 28.51
C SER A 58 5.36 0.69 29.49
N ALA A 59 4.28 -0.01 29.14
CA ALA A 59 3.75 -1.09 29.95
C ALA A 59 4.75 -2.24 30.13
N LEU A 60 5.44 -2.64 29.06
CA LEU A 60 6.46 -3.71 29.13
C LEU A 60 7.67 -3.33 30.01
N LEU A 61 8.04 -2.05 30.02
CA LEU A 61 9.11 -1.52 30.88
C LEU A 61 8.67 -1.44 32.34
N GLU A 62 7.44 -0.96 32.60
CA GLU A 62 6.85 -0.87 33.94
C GLU A 62 6.67 -2.24 34.58
N ASP A 63 6.22 -3.22 33.81
CA ASP A 63 6.06 -4.62 34.26
C ASP A 63 7.40 -5.37 34.41
N GLY A 64 8.52 -4.73 34.06
CA GLY A 64 9.84 -5.35 34.08
C GLY A 64 10.01 -6.49 33.07
N VAL A 65 9.14 -6.57 32.09
CA VAL A 65 9.19 -7.56 31.00
C VAL A 65 10.27 -7.21 29.98
N LEU A 66 10.46 -5.92 29.74
CA LEU A 66 11.50 -5.36 28.87
C LEU A 66 12.47 -4.53 29.71
N ALA A 67 13.77 -4.71 29.49
CA ALA A 67 14.77 -3.88 30.16
C ALA A 67 15.01 -2.57 29.40
N ALA A 68 15.35 -1.51 30.13
CA ALA A 68 15.72 -0.24 29.54
C ALA A 68 16.88 -0.40 28.55
N GLY A 69 16.77 0.25 27.40
CA GLY A 69 17.74 0.14 26.30
C GLY A 69 17.47 -0.98 25.29
N LEU A 70 16.48 -1.85 25.55
CA LEU A 70 16.02 -2.86 24.59
C LEU A 70 14.73 -2.43 23.84
N ASP A 71 14.32 -1.21 24.03
CA ASP A 71 13.10 -0.60 23.50
C ASP A 71 13.19 -0.19 22.02
N LYS A 72 14.39 -0.23 21.42
CA LYS A 72 14.63 0.13 20.02
C LYS A 72 14.25 -0.99 19.03
N LEU A 73 13.03 -1.46 19.13
CA LEU A 73 12.52 -2.57 18.28
C LEU A 73 11.94 -2.09 16.96
N TYR A 74 11.69 -0.80 16.82
CA TYR A 74 10.99 -0.22 15.68
C TYR A 74 11.77 0.96 15.10
N ALA A 75 11.55 1.23 13.80
CA ALA A 75 12.04 2.45 13.19
C ALA A 75 11.44 3.68 13.90
N GLU A 76 12.24 4.73 14.02
CA GLU A 76 11.80 6.00 14.62
C GLU A 76 10.68 6.63 13.78
N SER A 77 9.82 7.41 14.47
CA SER A 77 8.78 8.17 13.77
C SER A 77 9.42 9.14 12.79
N GLY A 78 8.87 9.22 11.57
CA GLY A 78 9.42 10.03 10.50
C GLY A 78 10.49 9.33 9.64
N TRP A 79 10.95 8.14 10.00
CA TRP A 79 11.92 7.41 9.20
C TRP A 79 11.45 7.20 7.76
N LEU A 80 10.20 6.81 7.55
CA LEU A 80 9.62 6.61 6.22
C LEU A 80 9.71 7.88 5.36
N TRP A 81 9.41 9.03 5.95
CA TRP A 81 9.42 10.32 5.24
C TRP A 81 10.84 10.77 4.90
N ALA A 82 11.80 10.46 5.76
CA ALA A 82 13.21 10.67 5.45
C ALA A 82 13.66 9.80 4.26
N GLN A 83 13.18 8.54 4.19
CA GLN A 83 13.44 7.69 3.03
C GLN A 83 12.77 8.22 1.75
N CYS A 84 11.54 8.72 1.85
CA CYS A 84 10.86 9.35 0.71
C CYS A 84 11.61 10.59 0.19
N ALA A 85 12.24 11.35 1.08
CA ALA A 85 13.06 12.49 0.66
C ALA A 85 14.40 12.08 0.03
N ALA A 86 14.96 10.94 0.46
CA ALA A 86 16.24 10.42 -0.04
C ALA A 86 16.14 9.64 -1.36
N HIS A 87 15.00 9.00 -1.62
CA HIS A 87 14.79 8.17 -2.80
C HIS A 87 13.81 8.79 -3.79
N ARG A 88 13.75 8.19 -4.99
CA ARG A 88 12.72 8.53 -5.97
C ARG A 88 11.36 8.10 -5.43
N THR A 89 10.45 9.05 -5.31
CA THR A 89 9.14 8.80 -4.71
C THR A 89 8.02 9.27 -5.63
N LEU A 90 7.02 8.41 -5.82
CA LEU A 90 5.75 8.69 -6.48
C LEU A 90 4.65 8.64 -5.42
N CYS A 91 3.88 9.74 -5.32
CA CYS A 91 2.70 9.80 -4.46
C CYS A 91 1.45 9.75 -5.34
N ALA A 92 0.55 8.81 -5.06
CA ALA A 92 -0.75 8.71 -5.69
C ALA A 92 -1.82 9.15 -4.69
N GLU A 93 -2.58 10.18 -5.03
CA GLU A 93 -3.64 10.74 -4.18
C GLU A 93 -4.87 11.09 -5.02
N ASN A 94 -6.05 10.91 -4.43
CA ASN A 94 -7.29 11.36 -5.05
C ASN A 94 -7.42 12.88 -5.03
N PHE A 95 -6.83 13.55 -4.04
CA PHE A 95 -6.83 15.01 -3.92
C PHE A 95 -5.42 15.49 -3.65
N ALA A 96 -4.91 16.37 -4.51
CA ALA A 96 -3.60 16.97 -4.31
C ALA A 96 -3.53 17.72 -2.97
N ARG A 97 -2.64 17.26 -2.10
CA ARG A 97 -2.37 17.88 -0.79
C ARG A 97 -0.90 18.26 -0.71
N SER A 98 -0.63 19.30 0.07
CA SER A 98 0.76 19.67 0.36
C SER A 98 1.41 18.64 1.27
N MET A 99 2.59 18.19 0.87
CA MET A 99 3.43 17.26 1.64
C MET A 99 4.76 17.94 1.96
N PRO A 100 4.86 18.62 3.11
CA PRO A 100 6.04 19.43 3.42
C PRO A 100 7.33 18.62 3.55
N ASP A 101 7.25 17.34 3.90
CA ASP A 101 8.42 16.49 4.14
C ASP A 101 8.90 15.71 2.90
N VAL A 102 8.15 15.76 1.81
CA VAL A 102 8.52 15.11 0.55
C VAL A 102 8.70 16.20 -0.52
N PRO A 103 9.92 16.41 -1.03
CA PRO A 103 10.17 17.43 -2.03
C PRO A 103 9.43 17.11 -3.33
N LEU A 104 8.45 17.95 -3.66
CA LEU A 104 7.63 17.79 -4.85
C LEU A 104 8.37 18.36 -6.07
N LYS A 105 8.63 17.53 -7.08
CA LYS A 105 9.25 17.94 -8.34
C LYS A 105 8.23 18.24 -9.43
N THR A 106 7.18 17.44 -9.51
CA THR A 106 6.17 17.53 -10.58
C THR A 106 4.84 17.00 -10.07
N ILE A 107 3.75 17.61 -10.51
CA ILE A 107 2.39 17.11 -10.32
C ILE A 107 1.87 16.65 -11.69
N VAL A 108 1.40 15.41 -11.75
CA VAL A 108 0.74 14.84 -12.91
C VAL A 108 -0.73 14.63 -12.54
N ASN A 109 -1.62 15.30 -13.26
CA ASN A 109 -3.04 15.06 -13.11
C ASN A 109 -3.45 13.90 -14.02
N ALA A 110 -3.86 12.78 -13.43
CA ALA A 110 -4.47 11.67 -14.15
C ALA A 110 -5.99 11.87 -14.11
N PRO A 111 -6.63 12.28 -15.23
CA PRO A 111 -8.07 12.44 -15.25
C PRO A 111 -8.74 11.08 -15.06
N ALA A 112 -9.37 10.89 -13.91
CA ALA A 112 -10.11 9.69 -13.56
C ALA A 112 -11.48 10.08 -13.03
N HIS A 113 -12.49 9.30 -13.42
CA HIS A 113 -13.84 9.43 -12.93
C HIS A 113 -14.26 8.14 -12.26
N THR A 114 -14.91 8.25 -11.10
CA THR A 114 -15.55 7.10 -10.49
C THR A 114 -16.77 6.74 -11.32
N LEU A 115 -16.77 5.53 -11.88
CA LEU A 115 -17.96 5.00 -12.52
C LEU A 115 -18.94 4.50 -11.45
N PRO A 116 -20.26 4.68 -11.64
CA PRO A 116 -21.24 4.12 -10.74
C PRO A 116 -21.11 2.58 -10.72
N ALA A 117 -21.34 1.99 -9.54
CA ALA A 117 -21.34 0.54 -9.43
C ALA A 117 -22.53 -0.05 -10.21
N TRP A 118 -22.23 -0.83 -11.24
CA TRP A 118 -23.27 -1.49 -12.05
C TRP A 118 -23.84 -2.78 -11.44
N GLY A 119 -23.35 -3.18 -10.25
CA GLY A 119 -23.93 -4.27 -9.45
C GLY A 119 -24.01 -5.65 -10.13
N GLY A 120 -23.33 -5.85 -11.25
CA GLY A 120 -23.41 -7.04 -12.08
C GLY A 120 -24.48 -6.95 -13.18
N GLU A 121 -25.21 -5.83 -13.29
CA GLU A 121 -26.21 -5.63 -14.33
C GLU A 121 -25.57 -5.16 -15.64
N VAL A 122 -25.54 -6.04 -16.65
CA VAL A 122 -24.95 -5.76 -17.96
C VAL A 122 -25.62 -4.57 -18.67
N ALA A 123 -26.89 -4.32 -18.42
CA ALA A 123 -27.63 -3.20 -18.99
C ALA A 123 -27.05 -1.86 -18.50
N ALA A 124 -26.82 -1.72 -17.20
CA ALA A 124 -26.23 -0.51 -16.62
C ALA A 124 -24.80 -0.28 -17.13
N LEU A 125 -24.00 -1.34 -17.22
CA LEU A 125 -22.66 -1.25 -17.81
C LEU A 125 -22.72 -0.79 -19.27
N LEU A 126 -23.67 -1.28 -20.06
CA LEU A 126 -23.84 -0.88 -21.47
C LEU A 126 -24.17 0.60 -21.62
N GLU A 127 -25.04 1.16 -20.77
CA GLU A 127 -25.38 2.56 -20.80
C GLU A 127 -24.14 3.46 -20.62
N ASP A 128 -23.19 3.01 -19.78
CA ASP A 128 -21.95 3.74 -19.52
C ASP A 128 -20.93 3.59 -20.65
N ILE A 129 -20.73 2.38 -21.18
CA ILE A 129 -19.64 2.10 -22.12
C ILE A 129 -20.01 2.32 -23.59
N GLN A 130 -21.28 2.17 -23.96
CA GLN A 130 -21.71 2.28 -25.35
C GLN A 130 -21.43 3.66 -26.00
N PRO A 131 -21.64 4.79 -25.31
CA PRO A 131 -21.25 6.09 -25.84
C PRO A 131 -19.74 6.23 -26.09
N LEU A 132 -18.93 5.67 -25.18
CA LEU A 132 -17.47 5.68 -25.28
C LEU A 132 -17.00 4.85 -26.49
N CYS A 133 -17.53 3.64 -26.64
CA CYS A 133 -17.20 2.76 -27.76
C CYS A 133 -17.64 3.38 -29.11
N SER A 134 -18.83 4.00 -29.16
CA SER A 134 -19.34 4.70 -30.35
C SER A 134 -18.49 5.89 -30.71
N GLY A 135 -17.90 6.57 -29.73
CA GLY A 135 -16.92 7.64 -29.90
C GLY A 135 -15.52 7.19 -30.32
N GLY A 136 -15.29 5.88 -30.50
CA GLY A 136 -14.00 5.31 -30.87
C GLY A 136 -13.02 5.12 -29.69
N THR A 137 -13.49 5.25 -28.46
CA THR A 137 -12.68 5.02 -27.27
C THR A 137 -12.53 3.51 -27.02
N ALA A 138 -11.30 3.06 -26.80
CA ALA A 138 -11.04 1.70 -26.33
C ALA A 138 -11.43 1.58 -24.85
N VAL A 139 -12.34 0.66 -24.55
CA VAL A 139 -12.80 0.42 -23.18
C VAL A 139 -12.31 -0.95 -22.71
N THR A 140 -11.65 -0.99 -21.55
CA THR A 140 -11.21 -2.24 -20.91
C THR A 140 -12.02 -2.45 -19.64
N VAL A 141 -12.68 -3.60 -19.54
CA VAL A 141 -13.42 -4.00 -18.34
C VAL A 141 -12.64 -5.10 -17.61
N MET A 142 -12.26 -4.80 -16.38
CA MET A 142 -11.55 -5.76 -15.53
C MET A 142 -12.55 -6.68 -14.81
N ALA A 143 -12.52 -7.97 -15.13
CA ALA A 143 -13.33 -8.98 -14.47
C ALA A 143 -12.46 -9.80 -13.50
N GLY A 144 -12.98 -10.09 -12.31
CA GLY A 144 -12.20 -10.71 -11.23
C GLY A 144 -11.74 -12.16 -11.53
N THR A 145 -12.34 -12.83 -12.50
CA THR A 145 -11.95 -14.21 -12.90
C THR A 145 -12.09 -14.41 -14.40
N PRO A 146 -11.31 -15.34 -15.01
CA PRO A 146 -11.44 -15.66 -16.43
C PRO A 146 -12.86 -16.12 -16.83
N ARG A 147 -13.55 -16.83 -15.94
CA ARG A 147 -14.92 -17.27 -16.16
C ARG A 147 -15.90 -16.10 -16.21
N ALA A 148 -15.75 -15.13 -15.29
CA ALA A 148 -16.57 -13.92 -15.28
C ALA A 148 -16.30 -13.07 -16.53
N ALA A 149 -15.03 -12.93 -16.94
CA ALA A 149 -14.66 -12.25 -18.17
C ALA A 149 -15.29 -12.87 -19.41
N ALA A 150 -15.25 -14.19 -19.53
CA ALA A 150 -15.86 -14.91 -20.65
C ALA A 150 -17.38 -14.75 -20.69
N GLY A 151 -18.06 -14.84 -19.53
CA GLY A 151 -19.50 -14.63 -19.41
C GLY A 151 -19.89 -13.21 -19.83
N LEU A 152 -19.23 -12.21 -19.24
CA LEU A 152 -19.48 -10.80 -19.57
C LEU A 152 -19.22 -10.51 -21.05
N ALA A 153 -18.15 -11.05 -21.63
CA ALA A 153 -17.86 -10.88 -23.05
C ALA A 153 -18.93 -11.50 -23.95
N ALA A 154 -19.49 -12.64 -23.59
CA ALA A 154 -20.60 -13.26 -24.29
C ALA A 154 -21.85 -12.36 -24.26
N ASP A 155 -22.20 -11.83 -23.09
CA ASP A 155 -23.33 -10.94 -22.90
C ASP A 155 -23.19 -9.63 -23.71
N LEU A 156 -22.01 -9.01 -23.66
CA LEU A 156 -21.73 -7.79 -24.41
C LEU A 156 -21.76 -7.99 -25.93
N ARG A 157 -21.29 -9.18 -26.42
CA ARG A 157 -21.40 -9.54 -27.84
C ARG A 157 -22.84 -9.73 -28.29
N THR A 158 -23.71 -10.31 -27.46
CA THR A 158 -25.15 -10.43 -27.78
C THR A 158 -25.83 -9.08 -27.90
N LYS A 159 -25.25 -8.06 -27.28
CA LYS A 159 -25.72 -6.66 -27.38
C LYS A 159 -25.05 -5.86 -28.51
N GLY A 160 -24.26 -6.52 -29.35
CA GLY A 160 -23.68 -5.92 -30.56
C GLY A 160 -22.33 -5.23 -30.37
N LEU A 161 -21.72 -5.36 -29.21
CA LEU A 161 -20.37 -4.83 -29.00
C LEU A 161 -19.29 -5.81 -29.51
N ASN A 162 -18.25 -5.26 -30.14
CA ASN A 162 -17.07 -6.05 -30.50
C ASN A 162 -16.15 -6.18 -29.29
N VAL A 163 -16.07 -7.37 -28.72
CA VAL A 163 -15.34 -7.64 -27.47
C VAL A 163 -14.29 -8.71 -27.69
N THR A 164 -13.06 -8.42 -27.28
CA THR A 164 -11.98 -9.40 -27.13
C THR A 164 -11.78 -9.71 -25.66
N THR A 165 -11.35 -10.93 -25.32
CA THR A 165 -10.93 -11.31 -23.99
C THR A 165 -9.46 -11.62 -24.04
N ASP A 166 -8.64 -10.81 -23.38
CA ASP A 166 -7.25 -11.15 -23.12
C ASP A 166 -7.15 -11.85 -21.77
N ALA A 167 -6.58 -13.05 -21.77
CA ALA A 167 -6.30 -13.81 -20.56
C ALA A 167 -4.95 -13.42 -19.92
N ALA A 168 -4.34 -12.36 -20.38
CA ALA A 168 -3.04 -11.90 -19.94
C ALA A 168 -3.17 -10.61 -19.12
N ALA A 169 -3.09 -10.75 -17.82
CA ALA A 169 -2.60 -9.75 -16.89
C ALA A 169 -1.66 -10.41 -15.92
#